data_cfd491af63441c112d0fb3439615742d
#
_entry.id   cfd491af63441c112d0fb3439615742d
#
_cell.length_a   1.000
_cell.length_b   1.000
_cell.length_c   1.000
_cell.angle_alpha   90.00
_cell.angle_beta   90.00
_cell.angle_gamma   90.00
#
_symmetry.space_group_name_H-M   'P 1'
#
loop_
_entity.id
_entity.type
_entity.pdbx_description
1 polymer ?
#
loop_
_entity_poly.entity_id
_entity_poly.type
_entity_poly.pdbx_seq_one_letter_code
_entity_poly.pdbx_strand_id
1 'polypeptide(L)'
;VYTTTLISVGFTSLLFVILVLLFINPISAFMGYQDHKSYIWVMAITVAIDAFQCIPFAYLRYKKRPIKFAALKMLNIFMAIALNLVFFLILPNIYDSNEGTGFIAQIYNPTIGAGYAFYINLFCSAVLTFFFWKELFCQRYSFDKVLLKRMFSYSWPILVLGIAGILNQTADKILFPKIYIGPDAHTQLGIYGAASKIAMIMAMITQAFRYAYEPFVFGKSKDKDNRDTYAKAMKYFII
;
A
#
# COMPACT_ATOMS: atom_id res chain seq x y z
N VAL A 1 22.59 -3.83 8.06
CA VAL A 1 21.17 -4.23 7.98
C VAL A 1 20.42 -3.34 6.99
N TYR A 2 20.30 -2.03 7.25
CA TYR A 2 19.50 -1.11 6.43
C TYR A 2 19.88 -1.16 4.94
N THR A 3 21.15 -0.98 4.62
CA THR A 3 21.64 -0.96 3.22
C THR A 3 21.48 -2.29 2.51
N THR A 4 21.74 -3.41 3.19
CA THR A 4 21.52 -4.76 2.64
C THR A 4 20.06 -4.99 2.30
N THR A 5 19.13 -4.59 3.21
CA THR A 5 17.70 -4.72 2.99
C THR A 5 17.23 -3.81 1.87
N LEU A 6 17.70 -2.55 1.83
CA LEU A 6 17.34 -1.58 0.80
C LEU A 6 17.74 -2.07 -0.61
N ILE A 7 18.96 -2.56 -0.76
CA ILE A 7 19.46 -3.12 -2.03
C ILE A 7 18.63 -4.35 -2.42
N SER A 8 18.37 -5.26 -1.48
CA SER A 8 17.60 -6.48 -1.76
C SER A 8 16.16 -6.16 -2.19
N VAL A 9 15.47 -5.28 -1.46
CA VAL A 9 14.10 -4.88 -1.82
C VAL A 9 14.08 -4.07 -3.11
N GLY A 10 15.05 -3.18 -3.34
CA GLY A 10 15.18 -2.46 -4.60
C GLY A 10 15.35 -3.40 -5.79
N PHE A 11 16.21 -4.43 -5.66
CA PHE A 11 16.41 -5.43 -6.70
C PHE A 11 15.14 -6.27 -6.96
N THR A 12 14.46 -6.74 -5.90
CA THR A 12 13.22 -7.52 -6.05
C THR A 12 12.07 -6.68 -6.61
N SER A 13 11.97 -5.41 -6.24
CA SER A 13 10.99 -4.47 -6.80
C SER A 13 11.24 -4.21 -8.29
N LEU A 14 12.50 -4.02 -8.67
CA LEU A 14 12.88 -3.86 -10.09
C LEU A 14 12.57 -5.13 -10.89
N LEU A 15 12.94 -6.29 -10.36
CA LEU A 15 12.63 -7.58 -10.99
C LEU A 15 11.13 -7.79 -11.16
N PHE A 16 10.33 -7.43 -10.15
CA PHE A 16 8.87 -7.47 -10.24
C PHE A 16 8.33 -6.61 -11.38
N VAL A 17 8.78 -5.36 -11.50
CA VAL A 17 8.36 -4.47 -12.60
C VAL A 17 8.72 -5.07 -13.95
N ILE A 18 9.96 -5.57 -14.11
CA ILE A 18 10.41 -6.21 -15.35
C ILE A 18 9.52 -7.41 -15.70
N LEU A 19 9.22 -8.27 -14.73
CA LEU A 19 8.34 -9.43 -14.93
C LEU A 19 6.94 -9.00 -15.35
N VAL A 20 6.34 -7.99 -14.70
CA VAL A 20 5.01 -7.50 -15.08
C VAL A 20 5.03 -6.92 -16.49
N LEU A 21 6.07 -6.18 -16.87
CA LEU A 21 6.20 -5.64 -18.23
C LEU A 21 6.38 -6.74 -19.29
N LEU A 22 7.14 -7.78 -19.00
CA LEU A 22 7.31 -8.93 -19.90
C LEU A 22 6.00 -9.72 -20.10
N PHE A 23 5.24 -9.88 -19.05
CA PHE A 23 3.98 -10.63 -19.04
C PHE A 23 2.73 -9.73 -19.09
N ILE A 24 2.85 -8.50 -19.58
CA ILE A 24 1.73 -7.55 -19.59
C ILE A 24 0.54 -8.04 -20.43
N ASN A 25 0.79 -8.73 -21.55
CA ASN A 25 -0.26 -9.25 -22.41
C ASN A 25 -1.10 -10.34 -21.75
N PRO A 26 -0.52 -11.45 -21.21
CA PRO A 26 -1.29 -12.45 -20.52
C PRO A 26 -1.95 -11.91 -19.24
N ILE A 27 -1.31 -11.00 -18.52
CA ILE A 27 -1.89 -10.38 -17.32
C ILE A 27 -3.11 -9.53 -17.70
N SER A 28 -3.02 -8.70 -18.74
CA SER A 28 -4.13 -7.86 -19.20
C SER A 28 -5.31 -8.69 -19.70
N ALA A 29 -5.04 -9.82 -20.36
CA ALA A 29 -6.08 -10.73 -20.81
C ALA A 29 -6.79 -11.42 -19.63
N PHE A 30 -6.01 -11.87 -18.65
CA PHE A 30 -6.57 -12.51 -17.43
C PHE A 30 -7.44 -11.55 -16.59
N MET A 31 -7.03 -10.29 -16.53
CA MET A 31 -7.75 -9.26 -15.76
C MET A 31 -8.91 -8.60 -16.55
N GLY A 32 -9.04 -8.86 -17.87
CA GLY A 32 -10.04 -8.24 -18.73
C GLY A 32 -9.75 -6.76 -19.07
N TYR A 33 -8.50 -6.29 -18.90
CA TYR A 33 -8.08 -4.91 -19.18
C TYR A 33 -7.18 -4.82 -20.42
N GLN A 34 -7.55 -5.51 -21.51
CA GLN A 34 -6.75 -5.55 -22.73
C GLN A 34 -6.58 -4.17 -23.38
N ASP A 35 -7.62 -3.32 -23.30
CA ASP A 35 -7.63 -1.98 -23.89
C ASP A 35 -6.88 -0.94 -23.03
N HIS A 36 -6.63 -1.25 -21.76
CA HIS A 36 -6.05 -0.33 -20.78
C HIS A 36 -4.78 -0.88 -20.12
N LYS A 37 -3.84 -1.39 -20.92
CA LYS A 37 -2.56 -1.92 -20.44
C LYS A 37 -1.74 -0.91 -19.64
N SER A 38 -1.94 0.40 -19.90
CA SER A 38 -1.28 1.48 -19.16
C SER A 38 -1.60 1.45 -17.67
N TYR A 39 -2.77 1.03 -17.25
CA TYR A 39 -3.10 0.95 -15.82
C TYR A 39 -2.31 -0.14 -15.11
N ILE A 40 -2.03 -1.24 -15.80
CA ILE A 40 -1.30 -2.38 -15.22
C ILE A 40 0.16 -1.99 -14.93
N TRP A 41 0.86 -1.36 -15.89
CA TRP A 41 2.24 -0.97 -15.65
C TRP A 41 2.36 0.19 -14.64
N VAL A 42 1.41 1.15 -14.63
CA VAL A 42 1.36 2.22 -13.62
C VAL A 42 1.18 1.62 -12.22
N MET A 43 0.26 0.66 -12.06
CA MET A 43 0.08 -0.06 -10.80
C MET A 43 1.34 -0.82 -10.38
N ALA A 44 1.99 -1.52 -11.32
CA ALA A 44 3.20 -2.29 -11.02
C ALA A 44 4.33 -1.39 -10.52
N ILE A 45 4.53 -0.23 -11.15
CA ILE A 45 5.53 0.75 -10.71
C ILE A 45 5.15 1.33 -9.34
N THR A 46 3.88 1.68 -9.12
CA THR A 46 3.41 2.19 -7.83
C THR A 46 3.69 1.19 -6.72
N VAL A 47 3.31 -0.08 -6.90
CA VAL A 47 3.54 -1.15 -5.92
C VAL A 47 5.04 -1.35 -5.65
N ALA A 48 5.88 -1.29 -6.70
CA ALA A 48 7.33 -1.42 -6.55
C ALA A 48 7.93 -0.27 -5.74
N ILE A 49 7.50 0.97 -5.99
CA ILE A 49 7.92 2.16 -5.24
C ILE A 49 7.44 2.06 -3.79
N ASP A 50 6.20 1.69 -3.53
CA ASP A 50 5.64 1.55 -2.19
C ASP A 50 6.35 0.46 -1.39
N ALA A 51 6.67 -0.68 -2.01
CA ALA A 51 7.47 -1.74 -1.40
C ALA A 51 8.87 -1.23 -1.02
N PHE A 52 9.52 -0.48 -1.92
CA PHE A 52 10.82 0.12 -1.66
C PHE A 52 10.78 1.13 -0.50
N GLN A 53 9.74 1.95 -0.42
CA GLN A 53 9.54 2.95 0.63
C GLN A 53 9.34 2.34 2.03
N CYS A 54 8.90 1.10 2.13
CA CYS A 54 8.75 0.42 3.43
C CYS A 54 10.06 0.43 4.24
N ILE A 55 11.22 0.36 3.57
CA ILE A 55 12.53 0.33 4.23
C ILE A 55 12.91 1.69 4.85
N PRO A 56 12.87 2.83 4.13
CA PRO A 56 13.06 4.15 4.73
C PRO A 56 12.08 4.45 5.86
N PHE A 57 10.80 4.08 5.73
CA PHE A 57 9.82 4.23 6.80
C PHE A 57 10.16 3.41 8.04
N ALA A 58 10.60 2.15 7.88
CA ALA A 58 11.06 1.32 8.98
C ALA A 58 12.30 1.93 9.67
N TYR A 59 13.20 2.50 8.87
CA TYR A 59 14.40 3.17 9.39
C TYR A 59 14.07 4.42 10.21
N LEU A 60 13.08 5.23 9.80
CA LEU A 60 12.62 6.37 10.59
C LEU A 60 12.06 5.94 11.96
N ARG A 61 11.31 4.83 11.99
CA ARG A 61 10.81 4.24 13.25
C ARG A 61 11.96 3.76 14.14
N TYR A 62 12.93 3.07 13.56
CA TYR A 62 14.13 2.62 14.28
C TYR A 62 14.93 3.79 14.87
N LYS A 63 15.10 4.88 14.12
CA LYS A 63 15.76 6.11 14.56
C LYS A 63 14.96 6.93 15.57
N LYS A 64 13.78 6.44 16.00
CA LYS A 64 12.87 7.14 16.94
C LYS A 64 12.51 8.56 16.46
N ARG A 65 12.25 8.74 15.16
CA ARG A 65 11.79 10.00 14.55
C ARG A 65 10.30 9.94 14.18
N PRO A 66 9.38 9.85 15.16
CA PRO A 66 7.95 9.65 14.90
C PRO A 66 7.32 10.84 14.19
N ILE A 67 7.76 12.06 14.49
CA ILE A 67 7.22 13.28 13.87
C ILE A 67 7.48 13.28 12.36
N LYS A 68 8.70 12.97 11.91
CA LYS A 68 9.01 12.89 10.47
C LYS A 68 8.22 11.77 9.79
N PHE A 69 8.11 10.61 10.46
CA PHE A 69 7.31 9.50 9.96
C PHE A 69 5.84 9.89 9.77
N ALA A 70 5.23 10.49 10.80
CA ALA A 70 3.84 10.93 10.77
C ALA A 70 3.62 12.03 9.73
N ALA A 71 4.51 13.04 9.66
CA ALA A 71 4.42 14.13 8.71
C ALA A 71 4.44 13.64 7.25
N LEU A 72 5.34 12.70 6.91
CA LEU A 72 5.40 12.13 5.56
C LEU A 72 4.16 11.29 5.22
N LYS A 73 3.62 10.52 6.19
CA LYS A 73 2.37 9.78 5.99
C LYS A 73 1.18 10.71 5.82
N MET A 74 1.07 11.75 6.63
CA MET A 74 0.00 12.76 6.50
C MET A 74 0.11 13.50 5.17
N LEU A 75 1.31 13.91 4.77
CA LEU A 75 1.56 14.57 3.48
C LEU A 75 1.06 13.68 2.32
N ASN A 76 1.38 12.39 2.34
CA ASN A 76 0.91 11.44 1.31
C ASN A 76 -0.61 11.38 1.26
N ILE A 77 -1.27 11.27 2.42
CA ILE A 77 -2.74 11.19 2.52
C ILE A 77 -3.38 12.50 2.02
N PHE A 78 -2.92 13.66 2.52
CA PHE A 78 -3.46 14.95 2.11
C PHE A 78 -3.25 15.21 0.62
N MET A 79 -2.07 14.89 0.09
CA MET A 79 -1.77 15.04 -1.33
C MET A 79 -2.66 14.13 -2.19
N ALA A 80 -2.84 12.86 -1.78
CA ALA A 80 -3.73 11.94 -2.48
C ALA A 80 -5.18 12.41 -2.45
N ILE A 81 -5.69 12.88 -1.31
CA ILE A 81 -7.06 13.42 -1.19
C ILE A 81 -7.21 14.67 -2.05
N ALA A 82 -6.28 15.64 -1.94
CA ALA A 82 -6.34 16.88 -2.69
C ALA A 82 -6.34 16.64 -4.21
N LEU A 83 -5.43 15.80 -4.70
CA LEU A 83 -5.37 15.48 -6.13
C LEU A 83 -6.62 14.73 -6.60
N ASN A 84 -7.14 13.77 -5.81
CA ASN A 84 -8.37 13.09 -6.17
C ASN A 84 -9.56 14.07 -6.24
N LEU A 85 -9.68 15.00 -5.28
CA LEU A 85 -10.73 16.03 -5.33
C LEU A 85 -10.59 16.93 -6.55
N VAL A 86 -9.36 17.33 -6.89
CA VAL A 86 -9.11 18.14 -8.08
C VAL A 86 -9.48 17.40 -9.36
N PHE A 87 -9.01 16.16 -9.53
CA PHE A 87 -9.20 15.41 -10.78
C PHE A 87 -10.61 14.85 -10.95
N PHE A 88 -11.31 14.53 -9.86
CA PHE A 88 -12.65 13.91 -9.94
C PHE A 88 -13.81 14.88 -9.70
N LEU A 89 -13.58 16.04 -9.05
CA LEU A 89 -14.64 17.02 -8.79
C LEU A 89 -14.41 18.35 -9.50
N ILE A 90 -13.21 18.91 -9.40
CA ILE A 90 -12.94 20.28 -9.88
C ILE A 90 -12.75 20.28 -11.40
N LEU A 91 -11.86 19.44 -11.92
CA LEU A 91 -11.53 19.41 -13.35
C LEU A 91 -12.70 19.03 -14.26
N PRO A 92 -13.55 18.03 -13.93
CA PRO A 92 -14.74 17.75 -14.74
C PRO A 92 -15.67 18.95 -14.84
N ASN A 93 -15.98 19.60 -13.70
CA ASN A 93 -16.88 20.76 -13.68
C ASN A 93 -16.34 21.93 -14.51
N ILE A 94 -15.02 22.16 -14.47
CA ILE A 94 -14.41 23.25 -15.26
C ILE A 94 -14.33 22.85 -16.74
N TYR A 95 -14.08 21.58 -17.05
CA TYR A 95 -14.06 21.07 -18.41
C TYR A 95 -15.43 21.23 -19.10
N ASP A 96 -16.51 20.87 -18.39
CA ASP A 96 -17.89 21.00 -18.87
C ASP A 96 -18.28 22.50 -19.01
N SER A 97 -17.82 23.35 -18.11
CA SER A 97 -18.10 24.81 -18.15
C SER A 97 -17.38 25.55 -19.28
N ASN A 98 -16.22 25.05 -19.74
CA ASN A 98 -15.38 25.68 -20.78
C ASN A 98 -15.44 24.96 -22.14
N GLU A 99 -16.44 24.09 -22.36
CA GLU A 99 -16.63 23.33 -23.61
C GLU A 99 -15.36 22.56 -24.05
N GLY A 100 -14.51 22.17 -23.11
CA GLY A 100 -13.28 21.43 -23.40
C GLY A 100 -12.20 22.25 -24.10
N THR A 101 -12.24 23.59 -24.02
CA THR A 101 -11.25 24.47 -24.63
C THR A 101 -10.22 24.99 -23.62
N GLY A 102 -8.98 25.21 -24.05
CA GLY A 102 -7.93 25.83 -23.25
C GLY A 102 -6.94 24.83 -22.60
N PHE A 103 -6.18 25.32 -21.61
CA PHE A 103 -5.10 24.58 -20.92
C PHE A 103 -5.61 23.32 -20.19
N ILE A 104 -6.88 23.32 -19.78
CA ILE A 104 -7.51 22.19 -19.05
C ILE A 104 -7.71 21.01 -19.98
N ALA A 105 -8.05 21.23 -21.25
CA ALA A 105 -8.19 20.16 -22.25
C ALA A 105 -6.88 19.38 -22.51
N GLN A 106 -5.73 19.98 -22.21
CA GLN A 106 -4.43 19.30 -22.35
C GLN A 106 -4.12 18.40 -21.14
N ILE A 107 -4.66 18.72 -19.95
CA ILE A 107 -4.38 18.01 -18.70
C ILE A 107 -5.45 16.98 -18.40
N TYR A 108 -6.72 17.29 -18.72
CA TYR A 108 -7.85 16.46 -18.40
C TYR A 108 -8.47 15.84 -19.66
N ASN A 109 -8.49 14.51 -19.68
CA ASN A 109 -9.14 13.73 -20.73
C ASN A 109 -10.28 12.88 -20.12
N PRO A 110 -11.55 13.16 -20.44
CA PRO A 110 -12.69 12.43 -19.88
C PRO A 110 -12.65 10.92 -20.12
N THR A 111 -11.97 10.46 -21.19
CA THR A 111 -11.90 9.04 -21.55
C THR A 111 -11.10 8.21 -20.54
N ILE A 112 -10.18 8.84 -19.78
CA ILE A 112 -9.37 8.15 -18.77
C ILE A 112 -10.21 7.80 -17.54
N GLY A 113 -11.18 8.64 -17.18
CA GLY A 113 -12.12 8.38 -16.08
C GLY A 113 -11.45 7.95 -14.78
N ALA A 114 -11.81 6.77 -14.26
CA ALA A 114 -11.25 6.22 -13.03
C ALA A 114 -9.74 5.93 -13.10
N GLY A 115 -9.14 5.90 -14.28
CA GLY A 115 -7.70 5.69 -14.48
C GLY A 115 -6.83 6.76 -13.84
N TYR A 116 -7.35 7.99 -13.65
CA TYR A 116 -6.62 9.05 -12.96
C TYR A 116 -6.20 8.66 -11.54
N ALA A 117 -6.98 7.83 -10.83
CA ALA A 117 -6.62 7.36 -9.50
C ALA A 117 -5.26 6.62 -9.48
N PHE A 118 -4.95 5.84 -10.52
CA PHE A 118 -3.67 5.13 -10.63
C PHE A 118 -2.50 6.10 -10.85
N TYR A 119 -2.67 7.08 -11.74
CA TYR A 119 -1.65 8.11 -11.99
C TYR A 119 -1.41 9.00 -10.77
N ILE A 120 -2.46 9.37 -10.05
CA ILE A 120 -2.36 10.15 -8.81
C ILE A 120 -1.58 9.36 -7.75
N ASN A 121 -1.88 8.07 -7.56
CA ASN A 121 -1.15 7.24 -6.62
C ASN A 121 0.33 7.12 -6.99
N LEU A 122 0.63 6.91 -8.27
CA LEU A 122 2.02 6.87 -8.75
C LEU A 122 2.74 8.20 -8.45
N PHE A 123 2.10 9.32 -8.75
CA PHE A 123 2.66 10.64 -8.48
C PHE A 123 2.92 10.87 -6.99
N CYS A 124 1.95 10.53 -6.13
CA CYS A 124 2.10 10.63 -4.68
C CYS A 124 3.27 9.79 -4.15
N SER A 125 3.37 8.53 -4.61
CA SER A 125 4.48 7.64 -4.24
C SER A 125 5.83 8.16 -4.75
N ALA A 126 5.89 8.70 -5.96
CA ALA A 126 7.12 9.27 -6.52
C ALA A 126 7.58 10.51 -5.71
N VAL A 127 6.66 11.44 -5.42
CA VAL A 127 6.95 12.62 -4.60
C VAL A 127 7.42 12.22 -3.21
N LEU A 128 6.77 11.25 -2.59
CA LEU A 128 7.17 10.75 -1.27
C LEU A 128 8.58 10.14 -1.29
N THR A 129 8.94 9.42 -2.35
CA THR A 129 10.29 8.88 -2.52
C THR A 129 11.34 9.98 -2.58
N PHE A 130 11.02 11.10 -3.21
CA PHE A 130 11.92 12.25 -3.26
C PHE A 130 12.23 12.82 -1.86
N PHE A 131 11.26 12.82 -0.95
CA PHE A 131 11.49 13.26 0.43
C PHE A 131 12.42 12.33 1.23
N PHE A 132 12.62 11.09 0.76
CA PHE A 132 13.57 10.15 1.35
C PHE A 132 15.00 10.27 0.78
N TRP A 133 15.28 11.26 -0.05
CA TRP A 133 16.59 11.46 -0.69
C TRP A 133 17.76 11.38 0.31
N LYS A 134 17.63 12.02 1.47
CA LYS A 134 18.67 12.01 2.51
C LYS A 134 18.90 10.63 3.10
N GLU A 135 17.84 9.87 3.30
CA GLU A 135 17.90 8.50 3.83
C GLU A 135 18.44 7.51 2.80
N LEU A 136 18.27 7.81 1.52
CA LEU A 136 18.73 6.97 0.43
C LEU A 136 20.19 7.22 0.10
N PHE A 137 20.62 8.47 -0.06
CA PHE A 137 21.95 8.80 -0.59
C PHE A 137 23.03 9.10 0.46
N CYS A 138 22.66 9.46 1.69
CA CYS A 138 23.61 9.80 2.74
C CYS A 138 24.13 8.60 3.58
N GLN A 139 23.99 7.38 3.09
CA GLN A 139 24.40 6.16 3.79
C GLN A 139 25.57 5.47 3.08
N ARG A 140 26.52 4.91 3.85
CA ARG A 140 27.54 4.02 3.30
C ARG A 140 26.90 2.68 2.94
N TYR A 141 26.90 2.36 1.67
CA TYR A 141 26.33 1.10 1.16
C TYR A 141 27.30 -0.05 1.44
N SER A 142 26.86 -1.04 2.19
CA SER A 142 27.55 -2.32 2.35
C SER A 142 26.51 -3.45 2.20
N PHE A 143 26.87 -4.47 1.44
CA PHE A 143 26.02 -5.62 1.18
C PHE A 143 26.61 -6.85 1.89
N ASP A 144 25.83 -7.46 2.77
CA ASP A 144 26.22 -8.65 3.52
C ASP A 144 25.28 -9.81 3.19
N LYS A 145 25.83 -10.83 2.51
CA LYS A 145 25.09 -12.03 2.08
C LYS A 145 24.67 -12.92 3.26
N VAL A 146 25.49 -12.98 4.32
CA VAL A 146 25.19 -13.81 5.49
C VAL A 146 24.01 -13.23 6.25
N LEU A 147 24.03 -11.91 6.42
CA LEU A 147 22.92 -11.17 7.03
C LEU A 147 21.65 -11.33 6.21
N LEU A 148 21.73 -11.21 4.89
CA LEU A 148 20.58 -11.39 4.00
C LEU A 148 19.93 -12.77 4.17
N LYS A 149 20.73 -13.83 4.20
CA LYS A 149 20.23 -15.21 4.40
C LYS A 149 19.48 -15.37 5.73
N ARG A 150 20.01 -14.79 6.81
CA ARG A 150 19.35 -14.80 8.12
C ARG A 150 18.02 -14.03 8.09
N MET A 151 17.99 -12.89 7.42
CA MET A 151 16.76 -12.09 7.26
C MET A 151 15.70 -12.84 6.46
N PHE A 152 16.08 -13.50 5.36
CA PHE A 152 15.15 -14.32 4.57
C PHE A 152 14.58 -15.48 5.39
N SER A 153 15.41 -16.20 6.13
CA SER A 153 14.95 -17.30 7.00
C SER A 153 13.93 -16.83 8.04
N TYR A 154 14.10 -15.63 8.59
CA TYR A 154 13.15 -15.03 9.54
C TYR A 154 11.90 -14.50 8.85
N SER A 155 12.02 -13.90 7.67
CA SER A 155 10.91 -13.24 6.98
C SER A 155 9.98 -14.21 6.26
N TRP A 156 10.45 -15.39 5.87
CA TRP A 156 9.67 -16.37 5.13
C TRP A 156 8.37 -16.82 5.85
N PRO A 157 8.39 -17.22 7.13
CA PRO A 157 7.16 -17.58 7.84
C PRO A 157 6.19 -16.39 7.96
N ILE A 158 6.72 -15.17 8.15
CA ILE A 158 5.92 -13.94 8.24
C ILE A 158 5.25 -13.63 6.90
N LEU A 159 5.96 -13.86 5.78
CA LEU A 159 5.40 -13.70 4.44
C LEU A 159 4.23 -14.65 4.21
N VAL A 160 4.36 -15.92 4.56
CA VAL A 160 3.26 -16.91 4.45
C VAL A 160 2.06 -16.47 5.28
N LEU A 161 2.30 -16.02 6.52
CA LEU A 161 1.25 -15.50 7.40
C LEU A 161 0.57 -14.26 6.79
N GLY A 162 1.35 -13.36 6.20
CA GLY A 162 0.84 -12.16 5.52
C GLY A 162 -0.03 -12.50 4.31
N ILE A 163 0.40 -13.44 3.48
CA ILE A 163 -0.39 -13.92 2.33
C ILE A 163 -1.70 -14.54 2.80
N ALA A 164 -1.66 -15.40 3.82
CA ALA A 164 -2.87 -16.01 4.40
C ALA A 164 -3.83 -14.93 4.94
N GLY A 165 -3.31 -13.89 5.58
CA GLY A 165 -4.11 -12.75 6.06
C GLY A 165 -4.79 -11.97 4.92
N ILE A 166 -4.07 -11.70 3.83
CA ILE A 166 -4.64 -11.02 2.66
C ILE A 166 -5.68 -11.90 1.97
N LEU A 167 -5.41 -13.19 1.79
CA LEU A 167 -6.38 -14.14 1.23
C LEU A 167 -7.65 -14.18 2.07
N ASN A 168 -7.53 -14.21 3.39
CA ASN A 168 -8.69 -14.19 4.28
C ASN A 168 -9.54 -12.91 4.15
N GLN A 169 -8.92 -11.77 3.85
CA GLN A 169 -9.63 -10.48 3.68
C GLN A 169 -10.25 -10.29 2.29
N THR A 170 -9.76 -11.00 1.29
CA THR A 170 -10.15 -10.78 -0.12
C THR A 170 -10.82 -11.99 -0.77
N ALA A 171 -10.70 -13.18 -0.18
CA ALA A 171 -11.25 -14.41 -0.74
C ALA A 171 -12.76 -14.34 -0.97
N ASP A 172 -13.47 -13.75 -0.03
CA ASP A 172 -14.92 -13.51 -0.12
C ASP A 172 -15.28 -12.70 -1.38
N LYS A 173 -14.56 -11.63 -1.66
CA LYS A 173 -14.81 -10.74 -2.81
C LYS A 173 -14.43 -11.38 -4.15
N ILE A 174 -13.39 -12.23 -4.14
CA ILE A 174 -12.94 -12.96 -5.35
C ILE A 174 -13.89 -14.12 -5.67
N LEU A 175 -14.38 -14.81 -4.64
CA LEU A 175 -15.23 -15.98 -4.79
C LEU A 175 -16.70 -15.60 -5.01
N PHE A 176 -17.16 -14.49 -4.45
CA PHE A 176 -18.57 -14.08 -4.50
C PHE A 176 -19.15 -14.10 -5.92
N PRO A 177 -18.54 -13.46 -6.95
CA PRO A 177 -19.09 -13.46 -8.30
C PRO A 177 -19.13 -14.83 -8.97
N LYS A 178 -18.30 -15.79 -8.48
CA LYS A 178 -18.23 -17.16 -9.02
C LYS A 178 -19.23 -18.12 -8.36
N ILE A 179 -19.61 -17.83 -7.12
CA ILE A 179 -20.51 -18.69 -6.32
C ILE A 179 -21.95 -18.19 -6.40
N TYR A 180 -22.15 -16.89 -6.56
CA TYR A 180 -23.48 -16.30 -6.64
C TYR A 180 -24.15 -16.62 -7.97
N ILE A 181 -25.26 -17.39 -7.93
CA ILE A 181 -25.99 -17.90 -9.11
C ILE A 181 -27.14 -16.96 -9.53
N GLY A 182 -27.32 -15.81 -8.86
CA GLY A 182 -28.40 -14.87 -9.16
C GLY A 182 -28.06 -13.88 -10.28
N PRO A 183 -29.06 -13.20 -10.86
CA PRO A 183 -28.83 -12.06 -11.73
C PRO A 183 -28.13 -10.94 -10.92
N ASP A 184 -27.31 -10.12 -11.58
CA ASP A 184 -26.62 -8.95 -10.99
C ASP A 184 -25.57 -9.25 -9.92
N ALA A 185 -24.76 -10.31 -10.10
CA ALA A 185 -23.66 -10.68 -9.19
C ALA A 185 -22.72 -9.50 -8.87
N HIS A 186 -22.44 -8.63 -9.84
CA HIS A 186 -21.59 -7.46 -9.65
C HIS A 186 -22.25 -6.37 -8.79
N THR A 187 -23.55 -6.17 -8.94
CA THR A 187 -24.33 -5.22 -8.11
C THR A 187 -24.37 -5.70 -6.66
N GLN A 188 -24.63 -6.98 -6.44
CA GLN A 188 -24.65 -7.58 -5.11
C GLN A 188 -23.26 -7.56 -4.46
N LEU A 189 -22.20 -7.81 -5.23
CA LEU A 189 -20.81 -7.63 -4.75
C LEU A 189 -20.55 -6.18 -4.34
N GLY A 190 -21.10 -5.20 -5.08
CA GLY A 190 -21.00 -3.78 -4.74
C GLY A 190 -21.65 -3.46 -3.39
N ILE A 191 -22.86 -3.96 -3.16
CA ILE A 191 -23.58 -3.80 -1.88
C ILE A 191 -22.81 -4.46 -0.73
N TYR A 192 -22.34 -5.70 -0.94
CA TYR A 192 -21.50 -6.40 0.04
C TYR A 192 -20.21 -5.63 0.34
N GLY A 193 -19.56 -5.10 -0.70
CA GLY A 193 -18.36 -4.27 -0.55
C GLY A 193 -18.61 -2.98 0.24
N ALA A 194 -19.77 -2.35 0.06
CA ALA A 194 -20.16 -1.16 0.84
C ALA A 194 -20.40 -1.52 2.30
N ALA A 195 -21.11 -2.60 2.59
CA ALA A 195 -21.32 -3.10 3.96
C ALA A 195 -19.99 -3.48 4.64
N SER A 196 -19.07 -4.12 3.91
CA SER A 196 -17.75 -4.49 4.40
C SER A 196 -16.91 -3.27 4.82
N LYS A 197 -17.11 -2.10 4.20
CA LYS A 197 -16.42 -0.86 4.59
C LYS A 197 -16.81 -0.40 6.00
N ILE A 198 -18.03 -0.66 6.43
CA ILE A 198 -18.46 -0.36 7.82
C ILE A 198 -17.72 -1.29 8.79
N ALA A 199 -17.62 -2.58 8.45
CA ALA A 199 -16.86 -3.54 9.27
C ALA A 199 -15.35 -3.21 9.34
N MET A 200 -14.79 -2.53 8.33
CA MET A 200 -13.39 -2.07 8.35
C MET A 200 -13.09 -1.10 9.50
N ILE A 201 -14.07 -0.37 10.03
CA ILE A 201 -13.88 0.53 11.18
C ILE A 201 -13.38 -0.28 12.38
N MET A 202 -13.98 -1.45 12.65
CA MET A 202 -13.53 -2.34 13.72
C MET A 202 -12.11 -2.87 13.47
N ALA A 203 -11.80 -3.20 12.21
CA ALA A 203 -10.45 -3.62 11.82
C ALA A 203 -9.43 -2.50 12.06
N MET A 204 -9.77 -1.24 11.77
CA MET A 204 -8.92 -0.08 12.02
C MET A 204 -8.65 0.13 13.52
N ILE A 205 -9.66 -0.02 14.37
CA ILE A 205 -9.50 0.07 15.83
C ILE A 205 -8.55 -1.03 16.33
N THR A 206 -8.78 -2.27 15.89
CA THR A 206 -7.93 -3.41 16.22
C THR A 206 -6.49 -3.18 15.75
N GLN A 207 -6.31 -2.62 14.56
CA GLN A 207 -5.00 -2.35 14.01
C GLN A 207 -4.28 -1.20 14.73
N ALA A 208 -5.00 -0.14 15.11
CA ALA A 208 -4.44 0.94 15.91
C ALA A 208 -3.94 0.44 17.27
N PHE A 209 -4.73 -0.42 17.94
CA PHE A 209 -4.30 -1.09 19.16
C PHE A 209 -3.06 -1.95 18.95
N ARG A 210 -3.01 -2.74 17.87
CA ARG A 210 -1.87 -3.59 17.53
C ARG A 210 -0.59 -2.78 17.35
N TYR A 211 -0.65 -1.64 16.67
CA TYR A 211 0.50 -0.74 16.49
C TYR A 211 1.02 -0.16 17.82
N ALA A 212 0.15 0.09 18.78
CA ALA A 212 0.54 0.56 20.11
C ALA A 212 1.06 -0.58 20.98
N TYR A 213 0.44 -1.76 20.90
CA TYR A 213 0.74 -2.92 21.73
C TYR A 213 2.03 -3.65 21.34
N GLU A 214 2.30 -3.82 20.04
CA GLU A 214 3.48 -4.54 19.55
C GLU A 214 4.81 -3.99 20.11
N PRO A 215 5.12 -2.66 20.05
CA PRO A 215 6.35 -2.13 20.62
C PRO A 215 6.44 -2.30 22.13
N PHE A 216 5.31 -2.25 22.83
CA PHE A 216 5.22 -2.44 24.26
C PHE A 216 5.58 -3.88 24.65
N VAL A 217 5.03 -4.87 23.94
CA VAL A 217 5.32 -6.29 24.15
C VAL A 217 6.78 -6.60 23.89
N PHE A 218 7.32 -6.14 22.74
CA PHE A 218 8.72 -6.38 22.39
C PHE A 218 9.69 -5.64 23.32
N GLY A 219 9.31 -4.46 23.82
CA GLY A 219 10.12 -3.69 24.78
C GLY A 219 10.26 -4.38 26.13
N LYS A 220 9.22 -5.06 26.60
CA LYS A 220 9.17 -5.73 27.91
C LYS A 220 9.46 -7.23 27.88
N SER A 221 9.72 -7.81 26.73
CA SER A 221 9.93 -9.26 26.55
C SER A 221 11.11 -9.84 27.38
N LYS A 222 12.00 -8.99 27.90
CA LYS A 222 13.15 -9.38 28.73
C LYS A 222 12.90 -9.29 30.25
N ASP A 223 11.79 -8.72 30.67
CA ASP A 223 11.46 -8.58 32.10
C ASP A 223 10.80 -9.85 32.65
N LYS A 224 11.16 -10.23 33.88
CA LYS A 224 10.64 -11.45 34.53
C LYS A 224 9.13 -11.39 34.87
N ASP A 225 8.52 -10.22 34.85
CA ASP A 225 7.12 -9.95 35.26
C ASP A 225 6.18 -9.69 34.06
N ASN A 226 6.45 -10.37 32.96
CA ASN A 226 5.77 -10.15 31.67
C ASN A 226 4.30 -10.59 31.66
N ARG A 227 3.98 -11.70 32.36
CA ARG A 227 2.66 -12.34 32.28
C ARG A 227 1.53 -11.46 32.80
N ASP A 228 1.73 -10.84 33.95
CA ASP A 228 0.71 -9.96 34.57
C ASP A 228 0.48 -8.69 33.77
N THR A 229 1.55 -8.15 33.18
CA THR A 229 1.45 -6.95 32.33
C THR A 229 0.69 -7.27 31.05
N TYR A 230 0.93 -8.42 30.43
CA TYR A 230 0.21 -8.87 29.25
C TYR A 230 -1.25 -9.21 29.55
N ALA A 231 -1.53 -9.86 30.67
CA ALA A 231 -2.89 -10.16 31.09
C ALA A 231 -3.72 -8.90 31.31
N LYS A 232 -3.14 -7.88 31.97
CA LYS A 232 -3.79 -6.57 32.15
C LYS A 232 -4.05 -5.86 30.82
N ALA A 233 -3.07 -5.81 29.92
CA ALA A 233 -3.24 -5.19 28.61
C ALA A 233 -4.32 -5.88 27.79
N MET A 234 -4.36 -7.21 27.78
CA MET A 234 -5.41 -8.00 27.08
C MET A 234 -6.79 -7.77 27.73
N LYS A 235 -6.87 -7.69 29.05
CA LYS A 235 -8.14 -7.40 29.76
C LYS A 235 -8.73 -6.07 29.30
N TYR A 236 -7.93 -5.01 29.18
CA TYR A 236 -8.40 -3.69 28.71
C TYR A 236 -8.74 -3.66 27.22
N PHE A 237 -8.25 -4.61 26.44
CA PHE A 237 -8.59 -4.71 25.03
C PHE A 237 -9.91 -5.46 24.75
N ILE A 238 -10.26 -6.41 25.62
CA ILE A 238 -11.47 -7.25 25.46
C ILE A 238 -12.73 -6.56 26.02
N ILE A 239 -12.56 -5.65 26.98
CA ILE A 239 -13.65 -4.86 27.55
C ILE A 239 -13.95 -3.63 26.69
#